data_510ab518e9f70eb9a73110be6b3d46db
#
_entry.id   510ab518e9f70eb9a73110be6b3d46db
#
_cell.length_a   1.000
_cell.length_b   1.000
_cell.length_c   1.000
_cell.angle_alpha   90.00
_cell.angle_beta   90.00
_cell.angle_gamma   90.00
#
_symmetry.space_group_name_H-M   'P 1'
#
loop_
_entity.id
_entity.type
_entity.pdbx_description
1 polymer ?
#
loop_
_entity_poly.entity_id
_entity_poly.type
_entity_poly.pdbx_seq_one_letter_code
_entity_poly.pdbx_strand_id
1 'polypeptide(L)'
;MQATEFHLRRQDFADVPHLLAVTDGLKVTTFRYATGIEALQLENRYGRIVILPFMGQMIWSVEFNGVDLTMGSRFSMPRPAGSIVETYGCFAFHSGMLRNGCPSPQDNHALHGEMPCAAMDKAGLVIGHDARCPYVRVTGEVEYVMG
;
A
#
# COMPACT_ATOMS: atom_id res chain seq x y z
N MET A 1 -19.36 -11.16 15.46
CA MET A 1 -18.44 -10.81 14.35
C MET A 1 -17.13 -11.56 14.53
N GLN A 2 -16.77 -12.33 13.57
CA GLN A 2 -15.43 -12.97 13.55
C GLN A 2 -14.52 -12.22 12.60
N ALA A 3 -13.32 -11.94 13.05
CA ALA A 3 -12.28 -11.34 12.23
C ALA A 3 -10.97 -12.09 12.43
N THR A 4 -10.20 -12.23 11.36
CA THR A 4 -8.87 -12.82 11.41
C THR A 4 -7.85 -11.72 11.17
N GLU A 5 -6.91 -11.60 12.09
CA GLU A 5 -5.80 -10.67 12.00
C GLU A 5 -4.54 -11.36 11.52
N PHE A 6 -3.83 -10.70 10.61
CA PHE A 6 -2.51 -11.10 10.14
C PHE A 6 -1.53 -9.98 10.47
N HIS A 7 -0.46 -10.33 11.15
CA HIS A 7 0.68 -9.45 11.33
C HIS A 7 1.62 -9.65 10.14
N LEU A 8 1.72 -8.63 9.28
CA LEU A 8 2.54 -8.72 8.08
C LEU A 8 4.00 -8.45 8.41
N ARG A 9 4.89 -9.29 7.90
CA ARG A 9 6.33 -9.14 8.06
C ARG A 9 6.98 -9.07 6.69
N ARG A 10 7.96 -8.20 6.50
CA ARG A 10 8.66 -8.03 5.22
C ARG A 10 9.20 -9.34 4.66
N GLN A 11 9.71 -10.20 5.53
CA GLN A 11 10.26 -11.50 5.17
C GLN A 11 9.24 -12.51 4.63
N ASP A 12 7.95 -12.27 4.84
CA ASP A 12 6.88 -13.14 4.35
C ASP A 12 6.50 -12.84 2.90
N PHE A 13 7.12 -11.82 2.31
CA PHE A 13 6.92 -11.40 0.92
C PHE A 13 8.07 -11.91 0.06
N ALA A 14 7.76 -12.59 -1.03
CA ALA A 14 8.73 -13.18 -1.95
C ALA A 14 8.41 -12.81 -3.39
N ASP A 15 9.38 -13.02 -4.29
CA ASP A 15 9.21 -12.74 -5.72
C ASP A 15 8.11 -13.60 -6.34
N VAL A 16 7.91 -14.80 -5.81
CA VAL A 16 6.80 -15.68 -6.21
C VAL A 16 5.56 -15.31 -5.39
N PRO A 17 4.42 -15.03 -6.04
CA PRO A 17 3.19 -14.73 -5.33
C PRO A 17 2.76 -15.86 -4.40
N HIS A 18 2.36 -15.49 -3.19
CA HIS A 18 1.88 -16.41 -2.16
C HIS A 18 0.45 -16.07 -1.78
N LEU A 19 -0.43 -17.06 -1.87
CA LEU A 19 -1.81 -16.93 -1.45
C LEU A 19 -1.89 -16.93 0.08
N LEU A 20 -2.20 -15.78 0.66
CA LEU A 20 -2.29 -15.61 2.11
C LEU A 20 -3.64 -16.06 2.65
N ALA A 21 -4.72 -15.67 1.99
CA ALA A 21 -6.08 -15.99 2.45
C ALA A 21 -7.10 -15.98 1.31
N VAL A 22 -8.12 -16.80 1.47
CA VAL A 22 -9.32 -16.81 0.62
C VAL A 22 -10.54 -16.90 1.52
N THR A 23 -11.51 -16.02 1.35
CA THR A 23 -12.78 -16.06 2.06
C THR A 23 -13.86 -15.29 1.30
N ASP A 24 -15.08 -15.81 1.27
CA ASP A 24 -16.29 -15.13 0.74
C ASP A 24 -16.07 -14.32 -0.55
N GLY A 25 -15.33 -14.88 -1.51
CA GLY A 25 -15.00 -14.20 -2.75
C GLY A 25 -13.89 -13.16 -2.67
N LEU A 26 -13.26 -13.01 -1.50
CA LEU A 26 -12.04 -12.25 -1.34
C LEU A 26 -10.82 -13.15 -1.41
N LYS A 27 -9.79 -12.68 -2.09
CA LYS A 27 -8.49 -13.35 -2.21
C LYS A 27 -7.39 -12.35 -1.89
N VAL A 28 -6.47 -12.76 -1.03
CA VAL A 28 -5.33 -11.96 -0.61
C VAL A 28 -4.06 -12.67 -0.99
N THR A 29 -3.21 -11.99 -1.76
CA THR A 29 -1.93 -12.52 -2.22
C THR A 29 -0.82 -11.56 -1.82
N THR A 30 0.30 -12.10 -1.35
CA THR A 30 1.52 -11.32 -1.07
C THR A 30 2.56 -11.62 -2.15
N PHE A 31 3.31 -10.60 -2.54
CA PHE A 31 4.47 -10.76 -3.42
C PHE A 31 5.44 -9.60 -3.23
N ARG A 32 6.58 -9.69 -3.90
CA ARG A 32 7.58 -8.63 -3.93
C ARG A 32 7.89 -8.29 -5.38
N TYR A 33 7.87 -7.01 -5.71
CA TYR A 33 8.34 -6.54 -7.02
C TYR A 33 9.85 -6.76 -7.17
N ALA A 34 10.32 -6.85 -8.41
CA ALA A 34 11.74 -6.98 -8.71
C ALA A 34 12.61 -5.87 -8.10
N THR A 35 12.01 -4.73 -7.82
CA THR A 35 12.66 -3.60 -7.14
C THR A 35 12.83 -3.79 -5.62
N GLY A 36 12.29 -4.89 -5.07
CA GLY A 36 12.34 -5.20 -3.65
C GLY A 36 11.15 -4.69 -2.83
N ILE A 37 10.19 -4.02 -3.44
CA ILE A 37 9.02 -3.48 -2.75
C ILE A 37 7.98 -4.58 -2.51
N GLU A 38 7.59 -4.75 -1.26
CA GLU A 38 6.54 -5.66 -0.82
C GLU A 38 5.16 -5.18 -1.28
N ALA A 39 4.34 -6.09 -1.75
CA ALA A 39 3.02 -5.80 -2.28
C ALA A 39 1.96 -6.78 -1.75
N LEU A 40 0.81 -6.23 -1.45
CA LEU A 40 -0.38 -6.95 -1.01
C LEU A 40 -1.48 -6.76 -2.04
N GLN A 41 -1.88 -7.84 -2.71
CA GLN A 41 -2.97 -7.80 -3.67
C GLN A 41 -4.27 -8.30 -3.04
N LEU A 42 -5.29 -7.46 -3.10
CA LEU A 42 -6.66 -7.76 -2.68
C LEU A 42 -7.52 -7.91 -3.94
N GLU A 43 -8.21 -9.01 -4.05
CA GLU A 43 -8.98 -9.34 -5.25
C GLU A 43 -10.36 -9.88 -4.91
N ASN A 44 -11.36 -9.46 -5.65
CA ASN A 44 -12.70 -10.01 -5.64
C ASN A 44 -13.21 -10.19 -7.09
N ARG A 45 -14.46 -10.59 -7.25
CA ARG A 45 -15.05 -10.79 -8.59
C ARG A 45 -15.12 -9.53 -9.46
N TYR A 46 -14.98 -8.35 -8.88
CA TYR A 46 -15.08 -7.08 -9.59
C TYR A 46 -13.74 -6.50 -9.98
N GLY A 47 -12.67 -6.87 -9.29
CA GLY A 47 -11.37 -6.31 -9.59
C GLY A 47 -10.32 -6.59 -8.52
N ARG A 48 -9.24 -5.84 -8.59
CA ARG A 48 -8.10 -5.98 -7.69
C ARG A 48 -7.49 -4.63 -7.33
N ILE A 49 -6.93 -4.59 -6.13
CA ILE A 49 -6.17 -3.46 -5.60
C ILE A 49 -4.82 -3.99 -5.14
N VAL A 50 -3.74 -3.30 -5.48
CA VAL A 50 -2.41 -3.58 -4.96
C VAL A 50 -2.00 -2.45 -4.02
N ILE A 51 -1.69 -2.82 -2.80
CA ILE A 51 -1.23 -1.91 -1.74
C ILE A 51 0.22 -2.23 -1.42
N LEU A 52 1.02 -1.20 -1.13
CA LEU A 52 2.40 -1.34 -0.65
C LEU A 52 2.39 -1.20 0.88
N PRO A 53 2.29 -2.30 1.64
CA PRO A 53 2.00 -2.21 3.07
C PRO A 53 3.13 -1.59 3.88
N PHE A 54 4.36 -1.65 3.40
CA PHE A 54 5.55 -1.12 4.08
C PHE A 54 6.09 0.18 3.47
N MET A 55 5.48 0.69 2.41
CA MET A 55 5.90 1.92 1.77
C MET A 55 4.72 2.90 1.70
N GLY A 56 4.56 3.70 2.74
CA GLY A 56 3.52 4.73 2.86
C GLY A 56 2.10 4.19 2.80
N GLN A 57 1.88 2.90 2.84
CA GLN A 57 0.61 2.23 2.52
C GLN A 57 0.00 2.72 1.22
N MET A 58 0.85 2.96 0.25
CA MET A 58 0.48 3.46 -1.07
C MET A 58 -0.43 2.46 -1.78
N ILE A 59 -1.49 2.95 -2.41
CA ILE A 59 -2.30 2.14 -3.32
C ILE A 59 -1.65 2.25 -4.70
N TRP A 60 -0.92 1.20 -5.09
CA TRP A 60 -0.14 1.25 -6.32
C TRP A 60 -1.01 1.11 -7.56
N SER A 61 -1.82 0.07 -7.62
CA SER A 61 -2.67 -0.18 -8.77
C SER A 61 -4.09 -0.54 -8.38
N VAL A 62 -5.03 -0.18 -9.25
CA VAL A 62 -6.45 -0.47 -9.08
C VAL A 62 -7.03 -0.84 -10.45
N GLU A 63 -7.72 -1.98 -10.49
CA GLU A 63 -8.47 -2.42 -11.67
C GLU A 63 -9.86 -2.85 -11.24
N PHE A 64 -10.89 -2.33 -11.88
CA PHE A 64 -12.27 -2.74 -11.66
C PHE A 64 -13.01 -2.94 -12.99
N ASN A 65 -13.76 -4.04 -13.08
CA ASN A 65 -14.57 -4.39 -14.24
C ASN A 65 -13.76 -4.36 -15.55
N GLY A 66 -12.50 -4.80 -15.50
CA GLY A 66 -11.59 -4.80 -16.64
C GLY A 66 -11.00 -3.43 -16.99
N VAL A 67 -11.26 -2.40 -16.19
CA VAL A 67 -10.72 -1.06 -16.41
C VAL A 67 -9.56 -0.82 -15.43
N ASP A 68 -8.38 -0.56 -15.98
CA ASP A 68 -7.22 -0.14 -15.21
C ASP A 68 -7.35 1.36 -14.86
N LEU A 69 -7.40 1.65 -13.57
CA LEU A 69 -7.50 3.01 -13.04
C LEU A 69 -6.16 3.54 -12.55
N THR A 70 -5.10 2.75 -12.70
CA THR A 70 -3.75 3.14 -12.28
C THR A 70 -3.22 4.25 -13.18
N MET A 71 -2.47 5.17 -12.60
CA MET A 71 -1.83 6.24 -13.37
C MET A 71 -0.79 5.69 -14.34
N GLY A 72 -0.87 6.06 -15.59
CA GLY A 72 0.20 5.81 -16.57
C GLY A 72 1.43 6.68 -16.28
N SER A 73 2.59 6.05 -16.13
CA SER A 73 3.84 6.75 -15.89
C SER A 73 5.02 5.98 -16.48
N ARG A 74 6.23 6.53 -16.30
CA ARG A 74 7.48 5.83 -16.67
C ARG A 74 7.84 4.71 -15.71
N PHE A 75 7.21 4.66 -14.54
CA PHE A 75 7.45 3.64 -13.54
C PHE A 75 6.45 2.49 -13.73
N SER A 76 6.90 1.40 -14.30
CA SER A 76 6.07 0.18 -14.48
C SER A 76 5.81 -0.56 -13.18
N MET A 77 6.62 -0.30 -12.16
CA MET A 77 6.50 -0.85 -10.81
C MET A 77 7.03 0.14 -9.78
N PRO A 78 6.62 0.03 -8.51
CA PRO A 78 7.16 0.87 -7.45
C PRO A 78 8.63 0.57 -7.22
N ARG A 79 9.35 1.53 -6.71
CA ARG A 79 10.77 1.43 -6.40
C ARG A 79 11.07 2.11 -5.06
N PRO A 80 12.14 1.69 -4.37
CA PRO A 80 12.58 2.40 -3.16
C PRO A 80 12.78 3.88 -3.46
N ALA A 81 12.17 4.75 -2.66
CA ALA A 81 12.19 6.19 -2.88
C ALA A 81 12.06 6.94 -1.56
N GLY A 82 12.71 8.09 -1.48
CA GLY A 82 12.56 9.03 -0.37
C GLY A 82 11.50 10.09 -0.63
N SER A 83 11.08 10.24 -1.89
CA SER A 83 10.06 11.20 -2.33
C SER A 83 9.15 10.57 -3.37
N ILE A 84 7.91 11.02 -3.38
CA ILE A 84 6.89 10.48 -4.31
C ILE A 84 7.29 10.67 -5.79
N VAL A 85 8.04 11.70 -6.12
CA VAL A 85 8.47 11.95 -7.50
C VAL A 85 9.43 10.90 -8.04
N GLU A 86 10.10 10.17 -7.16
CA GLU A 86 11.05 9.12 -7.52
C GLU A 86 10.38 7.77 -7.82
N THR A 87 9.09 7.65 -7.50
CA THR A 87 8.28 6.44 -7.74
C THR A 87 6.87 6.79 -8.20
N TYR A 88 6.70 7.88 -8.91
CA TYR A 88 5.39 8.40 -9.30
C TYR A 88 4.71 7.51 -10.34
N GLY A 89 3.46 7.16 -10.09
CA GLY A 89 2.68 6.29 -10.98
C GLY A 89 1.65 5.44 -10.25
N CYS A 90 1.50 5.63 -8.95
CA CYS A 90 0.49 4.95 -8.15
C CYS A 90 -0.92 5.49 -8.42
N PHE A 91 -1.92 4.69 -8.05
CA PHE A 91 -3.31 5.15 -8.06
C PHE A 91 -3.53 6.24 -7.01
N ALA A 92 -3.05 6.04 -5.79
CA ALA A 92 -3.18 7.01 -4.70
C ALA A 92 -2.09 6.81 -3.66
N PHE A 93 -1.72 7.90 -3.00
CA PHE A 93 -0.80 7.89 -1.87
C PHE A 93 -1.34 8.75 -0.74
N HIS A 94 -0.89 8.47 0.47
CA HIS A 94 -1.17 9.29 1.64
C HIS A 94 -0.18 10.43 1.72
N SER A 95 -0.60 11.58 2.20
CA SER A 95 0.26 12.74 2.38
C SER A 95 0.17 13.28 3.81
N GLY A 96 1.11 14.12 4.18
CA GLY A 96 1.15 14.73 5.50
C GLY A 96 2.11 14.03 6.45
N MET A 97 1.81 14.07 7.69
CA MET A 97 2.50 13.73 8.93
C MET A 97 2.93 15.02 9.64
N LEU A 98 4.22 15.35 9.68
CA LEU A 98 4.70 16.61 10.28
C LEU A 98 4.45 17.81 9.34
N ARG A 99 4.54 17.58 8.04
CA ARG A 99 4.39 18.60 7.00
C ARG A 99 3.58 18.06 5.84
N ASN A 100 3.10 18.94 4.99
CA ASN A 100 2.29 18.55 3.84
C ASN A 100 2.42 19.55 2.70
N GLY A 101 1.92 19.19 1.54
CA GLY A 101 1.84 20.04 0.36
C GLY A 101 3.18 20.26 -0.34
N CYS A 102 3.17 21.25 -1.22
CA CYS A 102 4.34 21.64 -1.98
C CYS A 102 5.25 22.55 -1.15
N PRO A 103 6.51 22.19 -0.91
CA PRO A 103 7.42 23.05 -0.15
C PRO A 103 7.72 24.34 -0.92
N SER A 104 7.77 25.46 -0.18
CA SER A 104 8.32 26.71 -0.68
C SER A 104 9.84 26.70 -0.61
N PRO A 105 10.55 27.70 -1.20
CA PRO A 105 12.01 27.77 -1.08
C PRO A 105 12.55 27.86 0.35
N GLN A 106 11.71 28.26 1.30
CA GLN A 106 12.07 28.36 2.71
C GLN A 106 11.77 27.09 3.50
N ASP A 107 11.03 26.16 2.91
CA ASP A 107 10.65 24.92 3.56
C ASP A 107 11.71 23.83 3.31
N ASN A 108 11.88 22.97 4.28
CA ASN A 108 12.81 21.85 4.20
C ASN A 108 12.07 20.52 4.43
N HIS A 109 11.21 20.17 3.49
CA HIS A 109 10.52 18.88 3.51
C HIS A 109 10.28 18.36 2.09
N ALA A 110 10.05 17.06 1.98
CA ALA A 110 9.69 16.44 0.72
C ALA A 110 8.29 16.86 0.27
N LEU A 111 8.04 16.81 -1.04
CA LEU A 111 6.72 17.04 -1.61
C LEU A 111 5.67 16.14 -0.93
N HIS A 112 4.59 16.75 -0.44
CA HIS A 112 3.50 16.12 0.29
C HIS A 112 3.87 15.52 1.66
N GLY A 113 5.02 15.91 2.21
CA GLY A 113 5.44 15.52 3.56
C GLY A 113 6.15 14.18 3.63
N GLU A 114 6.12 13.59 4.80
CA GLU A 114 6.87 12.37 5.11
C GLU A 114 6.11 11.10 4.72
N MET A 115 4.78 11.15 4.66
CA MET A 115 3.94 9.97 4.52
C MET A 115 4.01 9.26 3.17
N PRO A 116 4.14 9.93 2.01
CA PRO A 116 4.02 9.24 0.72
C PRO A 116 4.89 8.00 0.55
N CYS A 117 6.14 8.06 1.01
CA CYS A 117 7.08 6.95 0.91
C CYS A 117 7.57 6.47 2.29
N ALA A 118 6.80 6.72 3.33
CA ALA A 118 7.18 6.35 4.70
C ALA A 118 7.45 4.85 4.84
N ALA A 119 8.59 4.50 5.41
CA ALA A 119 8.87 3.12 5.80
C ALA A 119 8.04 2.77 7.03
N MET A 120 7.05 1.90 6.85
CA MET A 120 6.18 1.50 7.96
C MET A 120 6.91 0.60 8.94
N ASP A 121 6.77 0.90 10.23
CA ASP A 121 7.34 0.10 11.32
C ASP A 121 6.53 -1.19 11.50
N LYS A 122 5.22 -1.11 11.30
CA LYS A 122 4.32 -2.26 11.35
C LYS A 122 3.30 -2.19 10.22
N ALA A 123 2.87 -3.36 9.77
CA ALA A 123 1.75 -3.51 8.85
C ALA A 123 0.89 -4.69 9.26
N GLY A 124 -0.41 -4.55 9.08
CA GLY A 124 -1.39 -5.57 9.44
C GLY A 124 -2.50 -5.70 8.41
N LEU A 125 -3.15 -6.83 8.45
CA LEU A 125 -4.32 -7.15 7.64
C LEU A 125 -5.38 -7.76 8.53
N VAL A 126 -6.59 -7.22 8.46
CA VAL A 126 -7.76 -7.80 9.12
C VAL A 126 -8.76 -8.22 8.06
N ILE A 127 -9.16 -9.46 8.10
CA ILE A 127 -10.25 -9.99 7.27
C ILE A 127 -11.41 -10.31 8.19
N GLY A 128 -12.54 -9.70 7.95
CA GLY A 128 -13.72 -9.88 8.78
C GLY A 128 -15.00 -9.86 7.96
N HIS A 129 -16.08 -10.06 8.66
CA HIS A 129 -17.41 -10.03 8.09
C HIS A 129 -18.31 -9.22 9.02
N ASP A 130 -18.93 -8.19 8.51
CA ASP A 130 -19.99 -7.49 9.21
C ASP A 130 -21.37 -7.98 8.75
N ALA A 131 -22.44 -7.39 9.27
CA ALA A 131 -23.81 -7.80 8.96
C ALA A 131 -24.20 -7.64 7.48
N ARG A 132 -23.41 -6.99 6.67
CA ARG A 132 -23.70 -6.65 5.27
C ARG A 132 -22.78 -7.32 4.26
N CYS A 133 -21.48 -7.38 4.56
CA CYS A 133 -20.50 -7.89 3.61
C CYS A 133 -19.19 -8.27 4.29
N PRO A 134 -18.39 -9.12 3.66
CA PRO A 134 -16.99 -9.30 4.04
C PRO A 134 -16.22 -8.00 3.82
N TYR A 135 -15.20 -7.77 4.66
CA TYR A 135 -14.34 -6.62 4.54
C TYR A 135 -12.87 -6.99 4.75
N VAL A 136 -12.01 -6.17 4.19
CA VAL A 136 -10.57 -6.20 4.43
C VAL A 136 -10.14 -4.83 4.93
N ARG A 137 -9.32 -4.83 5.97
CA ARG A 137 -8.68 -3.62 6.49
C ARG A 137 -7.18 -3.83 6.49
N VAL A 138 -6.46 -2.94 5.82
CA VAL A 138 -5.00 -2.88 5.88
C VAL A 138 -4.62 -1.76 6.84
N THR A 139 -3.73 -2.06 7.77
CA THR A 139 -3.28 -1.11 8.79
C THR A 139 -1.77 -0.97 8.75
N GLY A 140 -1.27 0.16 9.22
CA GLY A 140 0.15 0.41 9.35
C GLY A 140 0.43 1.42 10.46
N GLU A 141 1.62 1.32 11.01
CA GLU A 141 2.13 2.26 12.01
C GLU A 141 3.49 2.77 11.57
N VAL A 142 3.69 4.06 11.72
CA VAL A 142 4.98 4.71 11.53
C VAL A 142 5.11 5.84 12.54
N GLU A 143 6.31 6.01 13.08
CA GLU A 143 6.61 7.06 14.04
C GLU A 143 7.68 8.00 13.47
N TYR A 144 7.40 9.29 13.56
CA TYR A 144 8.36 10.36 13.25
C TYR A 144 8.56 11.23 14.47
N VAL A 145 9.80 11.38 14.88
CA VAL A 145 10.18 12.22 16.02
C VAL A 145 10.69 13.55 15.48
N MET A 146 10.12 14.64 16.01
CA MET A 146 10.64 15.99 15.75
C MET A 146 11.94 16.18 16.52
N GLY A 147 13.01 16.37 15.78
CA GLY A 147 14.31 16.72 16.35
C GLY A 147 14.51 18.23 16.51
#